data_ee21adb8a910ea9d821423e8ba9adb28
#
_entry.id   ee21adb8a910ea9d821423e8ba9adb28
#
_cell.length_a   1.000
_cell.length_b   1.000
_cell.length_c   1.000
_cell.angle_alpha   90.00
_cell.angle_beta   90.00
_cell.angle_gamma   90.00
#
_symmetry.space_group_name_H-M   'P 1'
#
loop_
_entity.id
_entity.type
_entity.pdbx_description
1 polymer ?
#
loop_
_entity_poly.entity_id
_entity_poly.type
_entity_poly.pdbx_seq_one_letter_code
_entity_poly.pdbx_strand_id
1 'polypeptide(L)'
;MTDQTSAAPAVDTKALVERFLFAVQNEDFDTADSLLADDVKWQNVGLPTITGRQRIVKLLRSGQGRVGFEVKFHRIAAEGTSVLTERTDVLVFGALRLQFWVCGAFEVHDGRITLWRDYFDFFDMFKATARGVVGLAVPALRPTL
;
A
#
# COMPACT_ATOMS: atom_id res chain seq x y z
N MET A 1 -6.27 18.16 -44.02
CA MET A 1 -5.17 17.62 -43.17
C MET A 1 -5.60 17.72 -41.74
N THR A 2 -6.15 16.64 -41.22
CA THR A 2 -6.48 16.52 -39.80
C THR A 2 -5.26 15.94 -39.11
N ASP A 3 -4.57 16.79 -38.39
CA ASP A 3 -3.45 16.42 -37.55
C ASP A 3 -4.04 15.62 -36.37
N GLN A 4 -4.05 14.30 -36.50
CA GLN A 4 -4.32 13.41 -35.39
C GLN A 4 -3.07 13.34 -34.53
N THR A 5 -2.92 14.33 -33.67
CA THR A 5 -2.00 14.22 -32.54
C THR A 5 -2.48 13.05 -31.70
N SER A 6 -1.87 11.89 -31.93
CA SER A 6 -2.06 10.70 -31.08
C SER A 6 -1.59 11.07 -29.69
N ALA A 7 -2.50 11.53 -28.84
CA ALA A 7 -2.22 11.70 -27.44
C ALA A 7 -1.83 10.32 -26.88
N ALA A 8 -0.66 10.21 -26.23
CA ALA A 8 -0.26 9.02 -25.52
C ALA A 8 -1.40 8.61 -24.57
N PRO A 9 -1.72 7.29 -24.45
CA PRO A 9 -2.81 6.86 -23.59
C PRO A 9 -2.56 7.38 -22.17
N ALA A 10 -3.58 8.00 -21.58
CA ALA A 10 -3.50 8.47 -20.20
C ALA A 10 -3.13 7.30 -19.28
N VAL A 11 -2.15 7.52 -18.40
CA VAL A 11 -1.75 6.50 -17.40
C VAL A 11 -2.96 6.17 -16.53
N ASP A 12 -3.33 4.90 -16.44
CA ASP A 12 -4.36 4.45 -15.50
C ASP A 12 -3.78 4.47 -14.08
N THR A 13 -4.05 5.56 -13.38
CA THR A 13 -3.52 5.80 -12.04
C THR A 13 -4.06 4.81 -11.01
N LYS A 14 -5.30 4.33 -11.18
CA LYS A 14 -5.87 3.28 -10.32
C LYS A 14 -5.12 1.97 -10.49
N ALA A 15 -4.95 1.52 -11.72
CA ALA A 15 -4.23 0.29 -12.03
C ALA A 15 -2.76 0.36 -11.55
N LEU A 16 -2.14 1.53 -11.62
CA LEU A 16 -0.79 1.74 -11.13
C LEU A 16 -0.70 1.56 -9.60
N VAL A 17 -1.62 2.14 -8.85
CA VAL A 17 -1.67 2.01 -7.39
C VAL A 17 -1.98 0.56 -6.97
N GLU A 18 -2.92 -0.10 -7.64
CA GLU A 18 -3.20 -1.53 -7.42
C GLU A 18 -1.95 -2.38 -7.66
N ARG A 19 -1.30 -2.17 -8.80
CA ARG A 19 -0.06 -2.88 -9.16
C ARG A 19 1.04 -2.67 -8.13
N PHE A 20 1.17 -1.46 -7.61
CA PHE A 20 2.15 -1.14 -6.56
C PHE A 20 1.88 -1.93 -5.27
N LEU A 21 0.65 -1.88 -4.76
CA LEU A 21 0.32 -2.58 -3.51
C LEU A 21 0.37 -4.10 -3.65
N PHE A 22 -0.02 -4.65 -4.80
CA PHE A 22 0.14 -6.08 -5.06
C PHE A 22 1.61 -6.47 -5.24
N ALA A 23 2.46 -5.61 -5.78
CA ALA A 23 3.90 -5.84 -5.83
C ALA A 23 4.49 -5.91 -4.41
N VAL A 24 4.07 -5.02 -3.50
CA VAL A 24 4.47 -5.09 -2.09
C VAL A 24 3.99 -6.39 -1.44
N GLN A 25 2.73 -6.78 -1.66
CA GLN A 25 2.17 -8.04 -1.15
C GLN A 25 2.97 -9.26 -1.61
N ASN A 26 3.36 -9.28 -2.87
CA ASN A 26 4.07 -10.41 -3.49
C ASN A 26 5.59 -10.34 -3.29
N GLU A 27 6.08 -9.36 -2.51
CA GLU A 27 7.51 -9.12 -2.31
C GLU A 27 8.27 -8.87 -3.62
N ASP A 28 7.56 -8.41 -4.66
CA ASP A 28 8.15 -7.96 -5.93
C ASP A 28 8.62 -6.50 -5.79
N PHE A 29 9.69 -6.33 -5.03
CA PHE A 29 10.20 -5.00 -4.71
C PHE A 29 10.87 -4.32 -5.90
N ASP A 30 11.27 -5.03 -6.93
CA ASP A 30 11.77 -4.44 -8.18
C ASP A 30 10.64 -3.72 -8.93
N THR A 31 9.47 -4.33 -9.02
CA THR A 31 8.27 -3.67 -9.56
C THR A 31 7.85 -2.51 -8.68
N ALA A 32 7.79 -2.69 -7.36
CA ALA A 32 7.43 -1.60 -6.44
C ALA A 32 8.40 -0.41 -6.57
N ASP A 33 9.70 -0.66 -6.64
CA ASP A 33 10.73 0.36 -6.85
C ASP A 33 10.50 1.15 -8.15
N SER A 34 10.20 0.46 -9.23
CA SER A 34 9.96 1.09 -10.55
C SER A 34 8.75 2.00 -10.60
N LEU A 35 7.78 1.81 -9.71
CA LEU A 35 6.52 2.57 -9.64
C LEU A 35 6.59 3.79 -8.71
N LEU A 36 7.66 3.93 -7.93
CA LEU A 36 7.87 5.06 -7.02
C LEU A 36 8.74 6.15 -7.65
N ALA A 37 8.38 7.41 -7.42
CA ALA A 37 9.21 8.56 -7.78
C ALA A 37 10.42 8.64 -6.84
N ASP A 38 11.51 9.28 -7.30
CA ASP A 38 12.74 9.39 -6.53
C ASP A 38 12.55 10.10 -5.17
N ASP A 39 11.65 11.09 -5.14
CA ASP A 39 11.33 11.93 -3.97
C ASP A 39 10.03 11.52 -3.28
N VAL A 40 9.51 10.33 -3.53
CA VAL A 40 8.26 9.84 -2.96
C VAL A 40 8.23 9.98 -1.45
N LYS A 41 7.07 10.37 -0.93
CA LYS A 41 6.80 10.46 0.51
C LYS A 41 5.87 9.32 0.92
N TRP A 42 6.28 8.57 1.92
CA TRP A 42 5.44 7.57 2.57
C TRP A 42 5.07 8.05 3.97
N GLN A 43 3.81 8.24 4.20
CA GLN A 43 3.27 8.72 5.46
C GLN A 43 2.18 7.78 5.98
N ASN A 44 2.40 7.22 7.15
CA ASN A 44 1.34 6.68 7.98
C ASN A 44 0.91 7.80 8.92
N VAL A 45 -0.33 8.29 8.79
CA VAL A 45 -0.78 9.48 9.52
C VAL A 45 -0.68 9.24 11.03
N GLY A 46 -0.05 10.16 11.73
CA GLY A 46 0.30 10.03 13.14
C GLY A 46 1.73 9.57 13.41
N LEU A 47 2.45 9.11 12.38
CA LEU A 47 3.85 8.70 12.45
C LEU A 47 4.74 9.60 11.58
N PRO A 48 6.06 9.62 11.80
CA PRO A 48 6.97 10.38 10.96
C PRO A 48 6.93 9.95 9.49
N THR A 49 7.00 10.92 8.57
CA THR A 49 7.06 10.67 7.13
C THR A 49 8.44 10.17 6.73
N ILE A 50 8.46 9.13 5.88
CA ILE A 50 9.68 8.63 5.24
C ILE A 50 9.75 9.21 3.84
N THR A 51 10.82 9.90 3.52
CA THR A 51 11.03 10.52 2.20
C THR A 51 12.15 9.83 1.46
N GLY A 52 11.91 9.56 0.18
CA GLY A 52 12.88 9.03 -0.76
C GLY A 52 12.67 7.55 -1.08
N ARG A 53 12.63 7.26 -2.39
CA ARG A 53 12.41 5.91 -2.93
C ARG A 53 13.40 4.88 -2.36
N GLN A 54 14.67 5.22 -2.34
CA GLN A 54 15.73 4.29 -1.87
C GLN A 54 15.51 3.89 -0.41
N ARG A 55 15.12 4.82 0.46
CA ARG A 55 14.83 4.53 1.87
C ARG A 55 13.63 3.62 2.03
N ILE A 56 12.55 3.94 1.30
CA ILE A 56 11.30 3.18 1.38
C ILE A 56 11.54 1.75 0.88
N VAL A 57 12.16 1.59 -0.29
CA VAL A 57 12.43 0.27 -0.87
C VAL A 57 13.40 -0.53 0.01
N LYS A 58 14.41 0.11 0.57
CA LYS A 58 15.32 -0.55 1.53
C LYS A 58 14.56 -1.07 2.76
N LEU A 59 13.63 -0.27 3.28
CA LEU A 59 12.80 -0.68 4.42
C LEU A 59 11.90 -1.86 4.05
N LEU A 60 11.23 -1.82 2.89
CA LEU A 60 10.40 -2.92 2.41
C LEU A 60 11.23 -4.21 2.22
N ARG A 61 12.39 -4.12 1.59
CA ARG A 61 13.31 -5.27 1.41
C ARG A 61 13.81 -5.82 2.71
N SER A 62 14.03 -4.99 3.72
CA SER A 62 14.51 -5.44 5.04
C SER A 62 13.51 -6.34 5.76
N GLY A 63 12.22 -6.19 5.45
CA GLY A 63 11.14 -7.03 5.98
C GLY A 63 10.93 -8.34 5.20
N GLN A 64 11.57 -8.51 4.05
CA GLN A 64 11.38 -9.68 3.18
C GLN A 64 11.58 -10.99 3.95
N GLY A 65 10.59 -11.89 3.83
CA GLY A 65 10.59 -13.18 4.53
C GLY A 65 10.36 -13.10 6.04
N ARG A 66 10.15 -11.90 6.62
CA ARG A 66 9.92 -11.68 8.05
C ARG A 66 8.58 -11.01 8.32
N VAL A 67 8.25 -9.99 7.52
CA VAL A 67 6.99 -9.24 7.62
C VAL A 67 6.26 -9.38 6.31
N GLY A 68 5.17 -10.13 6.30
CA GLY A 68 4.28 -10.23 5.16
C GLY A 68 3.26 -9.10 5.15
N PHE A 69 2.75 -8.81 3.96
CA PHE A 69 1.71 -7.84 3.73
C PHE A 69 0.66 -8.44 2.79
N GLU A 70 -0.61 -8.31 3.15
CA GLU A 70 -1.73 -8.68 2.29
C GLU A 70 -2.68 -7.48 2.18
N VAL A 71 -3.29 -7.32 1.03
CA VAL A 71 -4.20 -6.21 0.76
C VAL A 71 -5.47 -6.70 0.07
N LYS A 72 -6.61 -6.16 0.52
CA LYS A 72 -7.90 -6.34 -0.14
C LYS A 72 -8.52 -4.98 -0.39
N PHE A 73 -8.67 -4.62 -1.67
CA PHE A 73 -9.37 -3.40 -2.06
C PHE A 73 -10.88 -3.58 -1.95
N HIS A 74 -11.54 -2.61 -1.31
CA HIS A 74 -12.99 -2.49 -1.29
C HIS A 74 -13.46 -1.48 -2.31
N ARG A 75 -12.77 -0.33 -2.38
CA ARG A 75 -13.02 0.74 -3.33
C ARG A 75 -11.71 1.41 -3.73
N ILE A 76 -11.67 1.86 -4.99
CA ILE A 76 -10.60 2.69 -5.51
C ILE A 76 -11.21 3.72 -6.46
N ALA A 77 -10.85 4.98 -6.27
CA ALA A 77 -11.31 6.09 -7.08
C ALA A 77 -10.14 6.99 -7.44
N ALA A 78 -10.20 7.58 -8.61
CA ALA A 78 -9.18 8.52 -9.07
C ALA A 78 -9.82 9.76 -9.67
N GLU A 79 -9.20 10.89 -9.39
CA GLU A 79 -9.52 12.18 -10.01
C GLU A 79 -8.18 12.89 -10.30
N GLY A 80 -7.90 13.10 -11.59
CA GLY A 80 -6.63 13.66 -12.01
C GLY A 80 -5.46 12.79 -11.57
N THR A 81 -4.55 13.38 -10.80
CA THR A 81 -3.36 12.70 -10.27
C THR A 81 -3.58 12.00 -8.94
N SER A 82 -4.73 12.26 -8.30
CA SER A 82 -5.06 11.74 -6.97
C SER A 82 -5.79 10.42 -7.06
N VAL A 83 -5.39 9.44 -6.25
CA VAL A 83 -6.04 8.13 -6.12
C VAL A 83 -6.38 7.89 -4.65
N LEU A 84 -7.63 7.54 -4.38
CA LEU A 84 -8.10 7.19 -3.05
C LEU A 84 -8.47 5.70 -3.01
N THR A 85 -8.10 5.05 -1.93
CA THR A 85 -8.39 3.63 -1.70
C THR A 85 -9.07 3.43 -0.35
N GLU A 86 -10.04 2.52 -0.33
CA GLU A 86 -10.57 1.93 0.89
C GLU A 86 -10.23 0.45 0.84
N ARG A 87 -9.51 -0.04 1.85
CA ARG A 87 -8.98 -1.39 1.82
C ARG A 87 -8.87 -2.00 3.21
N THR A 88 -8.73 -3.30 3.26
CA THR A 88 -8.27 -4.03 4.44
C THR A 88 -6.84 -4.48 4.21
N ASP A 89 -5.95 -4.14 5.12
CA ASP A 89 -4.56 -4.57 5.11
C ASP A 89 -4.32 -5.62 6.21
N VAL A 90 -3.41 -6.55 5.95
CA VAL A 90 -2.93 -7.51 6.96
C VAL A 90 -1.41 -7.42 7.02
N LEU A 91 -0.88 -7.19 8.21
CA LEU A 91 0.53 -7.40 8.51
C LEU A 91 0.71 -8.80 9.08
N VAL A 92 1.67 -9.55 8.55
CA VAL A 92 1.92 -10.95 8.90
C VAL A 92 3.31 -11.09 9.52
N PHE A 93 3.35 -11.50 10.78
CA PHE A 93 4.59 -11.76 11.53
C PHE A 93 4.60 -13.25 11.93
N GLY A 94 5.03 -14.13 11.02
CA GLY A 94 4.90 -15.57 11.24
C GLY A 94 3.45 -16.00 11.37
N ALA A 95 3.06 -16.53 12.52
CA ALA A 95 1.66 -16.92 12.81
C ALA A 95 0.77 -15.74 13.23
N LEU A 96 1.36 -14.61 13.63
CA LEU A 96 0.62 -13.41 14.05
C LEU A 96 0.12 -12.66 12.83
N ARG A 97 -1.19 -12.39 12.77
CA ARG A 97 -1.85 -11.64 11.71
C ARG A 97 -2.59 -10.43 12.28
N LEU A 98 -2.19 -9.24 11.86
CA LEU A 98 -2.82 -7.98 12.24
C LEU A 98 -3.64 -7.46 11.06
N GLN A 99 -4.96 -7.55 11.15
CA GLN A 99 -5.90 -7.14 10.10
C GLN A 99 -6.63 -5.87 10.51
N PHE A 100 -6.57 -4.84 9.68
CA PHE A 100 -7.18 -3.54 9.98
C PHE A 100 -7.61 -2.81 8.70
N TRP A 101 -8.52 -1.86 8.87
CA TRP A 101 -8.98 -1.00 7.77
C TRP A 101 -8.00 0.15 7.54
N VAL A 102 -7.82 0.48 6.26
CA VAL A 102 -6.96 1.59 5.83
C VAL A 102 -7.67 2.36 4.72
N CYS A 103 -7.67 3.69 4.83
CA CYS A 103 -7.94 4.59 3.72
C CYS A 103 -6.61 5.16 3.23
N GLY A 104 -6.27 4.94 1.97
CA GLY A 104 -5.03 5.43 1.37
C GLY A 104 -5.27 6.58 0.41
N ALA A 105 -4.36 7.55 0.41
CA ALA A 105 -4.30 8.62 -0.58
C ALA A 105 -2.95 8.55 -1.30
N PHE A 106 -3.00 8.52 -2.62
CA PHE A 106 -1.82 8.46 -3.48
C PHE A 106 -1.83 9.64 -4.44
N GLU A 107 -0.65 10.16 -4.74
CA GLU A 107 -0.45 11.06 -5.87
C GLU A 107 0.42 10.36 -6.91
N VAL A 108 0.00 10.44 -8.18
CA VAL A 108 0.70 9.81 -9.30
C VAL A 108 1.05 10.89 -10.33
N HIS A 109 2.32 11.07 -10.60
CA HIS A 109 2.83 12.01 -11.59
C HIS A 109 3.80 11.29 -12.52
N ASP A 110 3.66 11.50 -13.82
CA ASP A 110 4.53 10.91 -14.84
C ASP A 110 4.69 9.38 -14.72
N GLY A 111 3.60 8.68 -14.36
CA GLY A 111 3.59 7.24 -14.22
C GLY A 111 4.28 6.71 -12.96
N ARG A 112 4.51 7.56 -11.96
CA ARG A 112 5.15 7.20 -10.69
C ARG A 112 4.41 7.79 -9.50
N ILE A 113 4.39 7.05 -8.39
CA ILE A 113 3.80 7.49 -7.13
C ILE A 113 4.74 8.49 -6.47
N THR A 114 4.25 9.71 -6.22
CA THR A 114 4.97 10.77 -5.51
C THR A 114 4.55 10.89 -4.06
N LEU A 115 3.35 10.40 -3.72
CA LEU A 115 2.84 10.34 -2.37
C LEU A 115 2.14 9.00 -2.13
N TRP A 116 2.48 8.37 -1.02
CA TRP A 116 1.78 7.22 -0.46
C TRP A 116 1.42 7.56 0.99
N ARG A 117 0.14 7.82 1.25
CA ARG A 117 -0.34 8.21 2.57
C ARG A 117 -1.44 7.27 3.02
N ASP A 118 -1.27 6.68 4.17
CA ASP A 118 -2.23 5.78 4.78
C ASP A 118 -2.83 6.39 6.04
N TYR A 119 -4.17 6.36 6.12
CA TYR A 119 -4.96 6.76 7.28
C TYR A 119 -5.54 5.51 7.92
N PHE A 120 -5.25 5.31 9.19
CA PHE A 120 -5.80 4.22 9.98
C PHE A 120 -6.07 4.69 11.42
N ASP A 121 -6.97 3.98 12.11
CA ASP A 121 -7.32 4.28 13.48
C ASP A 121 -6.42 3.49 14.44
N PHE A 122 -5.72 4.16 15.34
CA PHE A 122 -4.85 3.51 16.31
C PHE A 122 -5.62 2.61 17.29
N PHE A 123 -6.87 2.95 17.61
CA PHE A 123 -7.72 2.09 18.43
C PHE A 123 -8.11 0.82 17.66
N ASP A 124 -8.39 0.93 16.37
CA ASP A 124 -8.61 -0.24 15.50
C ASP A 124 -7.36 -1.11 15.41
N MET A 125 -6.18 -0.52 15.33
CA MET A 125 -4.90 -1.23 15.38
C MET A 125 -4.70 -1.96 16.71
N PHE A 126 -5.11 -1.36 17.83
CA PHE A 126 -5.06 -2.01 19.15
C PHE A 126 -5.98 -3.24 19.19
N LYS A 127 -7.21 -3.12 18.70
CA LYS A 127 -8.15 -4.26 18.59
C LYS A 127 -7.62 -5.34 17.65
N ALA A 128 -7.04 -4.95 16.53
CA ALA A 128 -6.44 -5.86 15.56
C ALA A 128 -5.27 -6.64 16.18
N THR A 129 -4.45 -5.99 16.98
CA THR A 129 -3.35 -6.63 17.73
C THR A 129 -3.90 -7.64 18.71
N ALA A 130 -4.90 -7.26 19.52
CA ALA A 130 -5.54 -8.17 20.48
C ALA A 130 -6.16 -9.39 19.78
N ARG A 131 -6.87 -9.19 18.68
CA ARG A 131 -7.43 -10.27 17.85
C ARG A 131 -6.36 -11.17 17.26
N GLY A 132 -5.25 -10.60 16.78
CA GLY A 132 -4.12 -11.35 16.22
C GLY A 132 -3.47 -12.24 17.29
N VAL A 133 -3.28 -11.72 18.50
CA VAL A 133 -2.74 -12.49 19.64
C VAL A 133 -3.68 -13.62 20.05
N VAL A 134 -4.98 -13.35 20.15
CA VAL A 134 -5.99 -14.39 20.43
C VAL A 134 -5.98 -15.47 19.34
N GLY A 135 -5.83 -15.08 18.07
CA GLY A 135 -5.73 -16.00 16.94
C GLY A 135 -4.53 -16.94 16.98
N LEU A 136 -3.46 -16.57 17.70
CA LEU A 136 -2.32 -17.49 17.93
C LEU A 136 -2.70 -18.66 18.84
N ALA A 137 -3.54 -18.39 19.85
CA ALA A 137 -3.99 -19.41 20.81
C ALA A 137 -5.24 -20.17 20.30
N VAL A 138 -6.11 -19.50 19.55
CA VAL A 138 -7.36 -20.04 19.00
C VAL A 138 -7.36 -19.88 17.48
N PRO A 139 -6.88 -20.88 16.70
CA PRO A 139 -6.75 -20.78 15.24
C PRO A 139 -8.05 -20.44 14.49
N ALA A 140 -9.21 -20.83 15.04
CA ALA A 140 -10.53 -20.52 14.46
C ALA A 140 -10.84 -19.00 14.45
N LEU A 141 -10.18 -18.21 15.31
CA LEU A 141 -10.35 -16.75 15.39
C LEU A 141 -9.27 -15.98 14.63
N ARG A 142 -8.40 -16.68 13.93
CA ARG A 142 -7.30 -16.09 13.15
C ARG A 142 -7.85 -15.19 12.04
N PRO A 143 -7.40 -13.93 11.95
CA PRO A 143 -7.82 -13.03 10.87
C PRO A 143 -7.41 -13.55 9.49
N THR A 144 -8.36 -13.53 8.56
CA THR A 144 -8.13 -13.85 7.13
C THR A 144 -8.86 -12.83 6.26
N LEU A 145 -8.35 -12.56 5.06
CA LEU A 145 -9.00 -11.73 4.05
C LEU A 145 -10.14 -12.46 3.35
#